data_11d50dd5a17f27b7b30be26d2890f63a
#
_entry.id   11d50dd5a17f27b7b30be26d2890f63a
#
_cell.length_a   1.000
_cell.length_b   1.000
_cell.length_c   1.000
_cell.angle_alpha   90.00
_cell.angle_beta   90.00
_cell.angle_gamma   90.00
#
_symmetry.space_group_name_H-M   'P 1'
#
loop_
_entity.id
_entity.type
_entity.pdbx_description
1 polymer ?
#
loop_
_entity_poly.entity_id
_entity_poly.type
_entity_poly.pdbx_seq_one_letter_code
_entity_poly.pdbx_strand_id
1 'polypeptide(L)'
;MTREKYESLPLNTLKALAKSRNMKGISALRKEALIERMLEEDQKENQKENQKENQKEELQERKESRKEPLKDLKESPKEPPKETPKSRYVRREERGENGERQEYRPRTPRFHDRKFQEPRNYNQREEESKQESKQEPKQAPQQETGQQELLRQETRPETKPETRQEPRTETSMLDSGQEACGILEIMQDGFGFIRSDNYMPGDSDVYVSPSQIRRFGLKTGDIIRGNTRVKSATEKFSALLYLKSVNNLPLDQILRRSNFEDMTPVFPDERLRLERPGGSMAMRIVDLVSPIGKGQRGMIVSPPKAGKTTLLKDAAKSILRNNPEMYLIILLIDERPEEVTDIKEAIQGSNVEVIYSTFDEQPEHHKRVSEMVIERAKRLVESKKDVTIFIDSITRLARAYNLTVPPSGRTLSGGLDPAALYMPKRFFGAARNMREGGSLTILATALVDTGSKMDDVVYEEFKGTGNMELVLDRKLQERRVFPAIDIAKSGTRREDLLLTPDEQEAVYNMRKALNGMKSEEAVENILNMFTRTRNNGELIQILKKQKIV
;
A
#
# COMPACT_ATOMS: atom_id res chain seq x y z
N MET A 1 34.52 -8.23 -4.48
CA MET A 1 33.84 -9.37 -5.17
C MET A 1 34.58 -10.68 -4.89
N THR A 2 33.88 -11.87 -4.95
CA THR A 2 34.55 -13.18 -4.76
C THR A 2 35.22 -13.67 -6.04
N ARG A 3 36.24 -14.53 -5.91
CA ARG A 3 36.98 -15.11 -7.03
C ARG A 3 36.07 -15.81 -8.05
N GLU A 4 35.12 -16.59 -7.59
CA GLU A 4 34.12 -17.29 -8.43
C GLU A 4 33.30 -16.35 -9.32
N LYS A 5 32.95 -15.16 -8.80
CA LYS A 5 32.23 -14.14 -9.57
C LYS A 5 33.08 -13.52 -10.68
N TYR A 6 34.39 -13.40 -10.47
CA TYR A 6 35.30 -12.95 -11.53
C TYR A 6 35.55 -14.04 -12.57
N GLU A 7 35.64 -15.29 -12.16
CA GLU A 7 35.85 -16.44 -13.06
C GLU A 7 34.65 -16.66 -14.01
N SER A 8 33.42 -16.35 -13.58
CA SER A 8 32.21 -16.45 -14.40
C SER A 8 32.12 -15.38 -15.50
N LEU A 9 32.92 -14.31 -15.44
CA LEU A 9 32.82 -13.20 -16.39
C LEU A 9 33.75 -13.41 -17.63
N PRO A 10 33.29 -13.00 -18.84
CA PRO A 10 34.13 -12.98 -20.04
C PRO A 10 35.34 -12.02 -19.88
N LEU A 11 36.48 -12.32 -20.53
CA LEU A 11 37.70 -11.51 -20.45
C LEU A 11 37.49 -10.03 -20.83
N ASN A 12 36.65 -9.77 -21.83
CA ASN A 12 36.34 -8.40 -22.28
C ASN A 12 35.58 -7.60 -21.19
N THR A 13 34.67 -8.25 -20.49
CA THR A 13 33.90 -7.64 -19.38
C THR A 13 34.81 -7.38 -18.17
N LEU A 14 35.74 -8.29 -17.85
CA LEU A 14 36.74 -8.11 -16.81
C LEU A 14 37.69 -6.94 -17.13
N LYS A 15 38.13 -6.79 -18.37
CA LYS A 15 38.96 -5.65 -18.82
C LYS A 15 38.20 -4.33 -18.74
N ALA A 16 36.92 -4.31 -19.08
CA ALA A 16 36.06 -3.12 -18.95
C ALA A 16 35.86 -2.73 -17.46
N LEU A 17 35.63 -3.71 -16.59
CA LEU A 17 35.48 -3.50 -15.14
C LEU A 17 36.78 -3.02 -14.49
N ALA A 18 37.95 -3.56 -14.88
CA ALA A 18 39.25 -3.11 -14.40
C ALA A 18 39.59 -1.69 -14.90
N LYS A 19 39.15 -1.34 -16.12
CA LYS A 19 39.30 0.01 -16.66
C LYS A 19 38.41 1.04 -15.92
N SER A 20 37.18 0.70 -15.56
CA SER A 20 36.28 1.57 -14.77
C SER A 20 36.83 1.83 -13.35
N ARG A 21 37.69 0.94 -12.82
CA ARG A 21 38.41 1.09 -11.55
C ARG A 21 39.76 1.82 -11.69
N ASN A 22 40.03 2.41 -12.84
CA ASN A 22 41.31 3.10 -13.14
C ASN A 22 42.59 2.26 -12.99
N MET A 23 42.49 0.93 -13.16
CA MET A 23 43.65 0.04 -13.08
C MET A 23 44.52 0.19 -14.32
N LYS A 24 45.83 0.46 -14.13
CA LYS A 24 46.79 0.65 -15.22
C LYS A 24 47.46 -0.68 -15.59
N GLY A 25 47.83 -0.87 -16.88
CA GLY A 25 48.58 -2.03 -17.35
C GLY A 25 47.80 -3.33 -17.54
N ILE A 26 46.46 -3.24 -17.74
CA ILE A 26 45.53 -4.37 -17.84
C ILE A 26 45.41 -4.97 -19.26
N SER A 27 45.85 -4.26 -20.30
CA SER A 27 45.66 -4.64 -21.72
C SER A 27 46.35 -5.92 -22.12
N ALA A 28 47.53 -6.20 -21.54
CA ALA A 28 48.36 -7.35 -21.85
C ALA A 28 48.13 -8.58 -20.94
N LEU A 29 47.28 -8.46 -19.90
CA LEU A 29 47.09 -9.53 -18.93
C LEU A 29 46.14 -10.61 -19.45
N ARG A 30 46.47 -11.88 -19.16
CA ARG A 30 45.56 -13.04 -19.34
C ARG A 30 44.48 -13.05 -18.23
N LYS A 31 43.42 -13.80 -18.45
CA LYS A 31 42.23 -13.79 -17.57
C LYS A 31 42.57 -14.05 -16.10
N GLU A 32 43.40 -15.05 -15.81
CA GLU A 32 43.79 -15.43 -14.44
C GLU A 32 44.58 -14.31 -13.73
N ALA A 33 45.60 -13.79 -14.39
CA ALA A 33 46.41 -12.70 -13.85
C ALA A 33 45.62 -11.39 -13.65
N LEU A 34 44.57 -11.16 -14.45
CA LEU A 34 43.68 -10.02 -14.29
C LEU A 34 42.77 -10.20 -13.07
N ILE A 35 42.26 -11.40 -12.83
CA ILE A 35 41.45 -11.75 -11.67
C ILE A 35 42.25 -11.60 -10.37
N GLU A 36 43.48 -12.12 -10.32
CA GLU A 36 44.36 -11.98 -9.13
C GLU A 36 44.59 -10.51 -8.79
N ARG A 37 44.89 -9.70 -9.79
CA ARG A 37 45.16 -8.28 -9.58
C ARG A 37 43.89 -7.50 -9.15
N MET A 38 42.71 -7.90 -9.60
CA MET A 38 41.43 -7.32 -9.17
C MET A 38 41.10 -7.72 -7.72
N LEU A 39 41.46 -8.93 -7.30
CA LEU A 39 41.28 -9.39 -5.91
C LEU A 39 42.22 -8.67 -4.95
N GLU A 40 43.49 -8.41 -5.37
CA GLU A 40 44.43 -7.61 -4.57
C GLU A 40 43.93 -6.17 -4.37
N GLU A 41 43.34 -5.58 -5.39
CA GLU A 41 42.75 -4.22 -5.30
C GLU A 41 41.50 -4.19 -4.39
N ASP A 42 40.62 -5.19 -4.49
CA ASP A 42 39.47 -5.36 -3.58
C ASP A 42 39.95 -5.51 -2.11
N GLN A 43 41.04 -6.23 -1.85
CA GLN A 43 41.61 -6.35 -0.50
C GLN A 43 42.19 -5.02 0.02
N LYS A 44 42.83 -4.23 -0.83
CA LYS A 44 43.35 -2.90 -0.46
C LYS A 44 42.24 -1.88 -0.20
N GLU A 45 41.14 -1.94 -0.97
CA GLU A 45 39.96 -1.09 -0.73
C GLU A 45 39.32 -1.44 0.60
N ASN A 46 39.09 -2.71 0.89
CA ASN A 46 38.53 -3.16 2.16
C ASN A 46 39.41 -2.79 3.37
N GLN A 47 40.74 -2.87 3.26
CA GLN A 47 41.66 -2.42 4.32
C GLN A 47 41.57 -0.90 4.55
N LYS A 48 41.40 -0.11 3.50
CA LYS A 48 41.24 1.35 3.61
C LYS A 48 39.89 1.76 4.21
N GLU A 49 38.86 0.99 3.93
CA GLU A 49 37.52 1.22 4.53
C GLU A 49 37.55 0.89 6.02
N ASN A 50 38.09 -0.26 6.43
CA ASN A 50 38.23 -0.63 7.84
C ASN A 50 39.10 0.37 8.63
N GLN A 51 40.17 0.91 8.03
CA GLN A 51 40.97 1.96 8.68
C GLN A 51 40.22 3.28 8.85
N LYS A 52 39.31 3.62 7.92
CA LYS A 52 38.46 4.82 8.04
C LYS A 52 37.33 4.64 9.06
N GLU A 53 36.80 3.43 9.21
CA GLU A 53 35.84 3.11 10.25
C GLU A 53 36.45 3.17 11.64
N ASN A 54 37.60 2.54 11.85
CA ASN A 54 38.33 2.60 13.11
C ASN A 54 38.70 4.05 13.51
N GLN A 55 39.11 4.89 12.54
CA GLN A 55 39.39 6.30 12.81
C GLN A 55 38.12 7.11 13.14
N LYS A 56 36.97 6.71 12.61
CA LYS A 56 35.70 7.35 12.99
C LYS A 56 35.25 6.95 14.39
N GLU A 57 35.45 5.69 14.76
CA GLU A 57 35.13 5.20 16.11
C GLU A 57 36.04 5.85 17.16
N GLU A 58 37.34 5.94 16.94
CA GLU A 58 38.28 6.65 17.83
C GLU A 58 37.96 8.16 17.97
N LEU A 59 37.48 8.80 16.90
CA LEU A 59 37.05 10.21 16.93
C LEU A 59 35.73 10.38 17.67
N GLN A 60 34.89 9.38 17.68
CA GLN A 60 33.61 9.37 18.40
C GLN A 60 33.83 9.15 19.90
N GLU A 61 34.69 8.20 20.28
CA GLU A 61 35.11 7.97 21.67
C GLU A 61 35.82 9.19 22.28
N ARG A 62 36.68 9.88 21.52
CA ARG A 62 37.31 11.15 21.95
C ARG A 62 36.32 12.31 22.09
N LYS A 63 35.18 12.28 21.42
CA LYS A 63 34.11 13.29 21.58
C LYS A 63 33.21 12.99 22.77
N GLU A 64 33.02 11.74 23.13
CA GLU A 64 32.24 11.34 24.29
C GLU A 64 33.04 11.54 25.60
N SER A 65 34.33 11.24 25.63
CA SER A 65 35.20 11.48 26.77
C SER A 65 35.44 12.96 27.09
N ARG A 66 35.06 13.88 26.19
CA ARG A 66 35.14 15.36 26.41
C ARG A 66 33.87 16.01 26.93
N LYS A 67 32.81 15.24 27.19
CA LYS A 67 31.49 15.79 27.63
C LYS A 67 31.15 15.63 29.10
N GLU A 68 32.09 15.27 29.97
CA GLU A 68 31.86 15.37 31.41
C GLU A 68 32.37 16.71 31.95
N PRO A 69 31.49 17.60 32.47
CA PRO A 69 31.91 18.77 33.20
C PRO A 69 31.98 18.45 34.69
N LEU A 70 33.17 18.69 35.24
CA LEU A 70 33.40 18.87 36.67
C LEU A 70 32.35 19.77 37.32
N LYS A 71 31.77 19.32 38.44
CA LYS A 71 31.28 20.20 39.49
C LYS A 71 31.78 19.72 40.84
N ASP A 72 32.57 20.62 41.42
CA ASP A 72 33.18 20.55 42.72
C ASP A 72 32.22 20.66 43.92
N LEU A 73 32.55 19.84 44.92
CA LEU A 73 32.71 20.13 46.38
C LEU A 73 31.69 21.01 47.11
N LYS A 74 31.02 20.39 48.06
CA LYS A 74 30.91 20.68 49.53
C LYS A 74 29.59 20.13 50.04
N GLU A 75 29.49 19.41 51.09
CA GLU A 75 29.77 19.29 52.47
C GLU A 75 29.13 18.03 53.07
N SER A 76 29.88 17.33 53.93
CA SER A 76 29.42 16.22 54.78
C SER A 76 28.89 16.75 56.13
N PRO A 77 28.48 15.99 57.17
CA PRO A 77 27.92 14.63 57.21
C PRO A 77 26.71 14.49 58.16
N LYS A 78 26.00 13.32 58.16
CA LYS A 78 25.44 12.69 59.37
C LYS A 78 24.87 11.31 59.08
N GLU A 79 25.41 10.32 59.81
CA GLU A 79 24.97 8.92 59.97
C GLU A 79 23.92 8.77 61.07
N PRO A 80 23.54 7.48 61.42
CA PRO A 80 22.55 6.57 60.84
C PRO A 80 21.40 6.25 61.85
N PRO A 81 20.54 5.27 61.81
CA PRO A 81 20.80 3.87 62.05
C PRO A 81 19.89 2.76 61.40
N LYS A 82 20.49 1.59 61.22
CA LYS A 82 20.08 0.18 61.49
C LYS A 82 18.59 -0.22 61.32
N GLU A 83 18.21 -1.37 60.75
CA GLU A 83 18.55 -2.75 61.00
C GLU A 83 17.92 -3.71 59.95
N THR A 84 18.56 -4.85 59.72
CA THR A 84 18.20 -6.04 58.95
C THR A 84 17.15 -6.91 59.64
N PRO A 85 16.59 -8.07 59.11
CA PRO A 85 17.37 -9.23 58.73
C PRO A 85 16.85 -10.15 57.58
N LYS A 86 17.78 -10.81 56.86
CA LYS A 86 18.06 -12.20 56.54
C LYS A 86 16.92 -13.27 56.45
N SER A 87 16.92 -14.03 55.33
CA SER A 87 16.95 -15.49 55.26
C SER A 87 17.29 -15.89 53.80
N ARG A 88 18.34 -16.47 53.43
CA ARG A 88 19.00 -17.79 53.64
C ARG A 88 18.12 -18.97 53.20
N TYR A 89 18.48 -19.66 52.10
CA TYR A 89 18.55 -21.12 51.89
C TYR A 89 19.25 -21.35 50.54
N VAL A 90 20.47 -21.79 50.54
CA VAL A 90 21.15 -23.07 50.70
C VAL A 90 21.25 -23.85 49.38
N ARG A 91 22.49 -23.93 48.96
CA ARG A 91 23.15 -24.73 47.93
C ARG A 91 23.15 -26.20 48.33
N ARG A 92 22.92 -27.12 47.39
CA ARG A 92 23.30 -28.52 47.54
C ARG A 92 23.88 -29.04 46.25
N GLU A 93 25.16 -29.33 46.28
CA GLU A 93 25.91 -30.22 45.39
C GLU A 93 25.71 -31.65 45.87
N GLU A 94 25.70 -32.63 44.93
CA GLU A 94 26.41 -33.92 44.95
C GLU A 94 25.93 -34.78 43.78
N ARG A 95 26.83 -35.10 42.83
CA ARG A 95 27.64 -36.29 42.56
C ARG A 95 26.87 -37.55 42.07
N GLY A 96 27.37 -38.00 40.90
CA GLY A 96 27.75 -39.40 40.58
C GLY A 96 26.81 -40.04 39.54
N GLU A 97 27.22 -40.48 38.52
CA GLU A 97 28.07 -41.46 37.89
C GLU A 97 27.39 -42.13 36.66
N ASN A 98 28.14 -42.24 35.58
CA ASN A 98 28.20 -43.32 34.57
C ASN A 98 26.92 -43.77 33.80
N GLY A 99 27.10 -43.74 32.45
CA GLY A 99 26.36 -44.68 31.59
C GLY A 99 26.24 -44.25 30.13
N GLU A 100 27.23 -44.68 29.33
CA GLU A 100 27.12 -45.12 27.93
C GLU A 100 26.69 -44.16 26.81
N ARG A 101 27.67 -43.90 25.95
CA ARG A 101 27.59 -43.39 24.58
C ARG A 101 26.80 -44.35 23.68
N GLN A 102 25.80 -43.87 22.98
CA GLN A 102 25.36 -44.42 21.71
C GLN A 102 25.35 -43.31 20.67
N GLU A 103 26.23 -43.46 19.68
CA GLU A 103 26.30 -42.67 18.44
C GLU A 103 25.05 -42.91 17.59
N TYR A 104 24.32 -41.87 17.30
CA TYR A 104 23.31 -41.87 16.25
C TYR A 104 23.90 -41.19 15.00
N ARG A 105 24.20 -41.99 13.95
CA ARG A 105 24.46 -41.53 12.60
C ARG A 105 23.16 -41.27 11.86
N PRO A 106 22.97 -40.13 11.16
CA PRO A 106 21.79 -39.93 10.32
C PRO A 106 22.00 -40.63 8.97
N ARG A 107 20.98 -41.39 8.57
CA ARG A 107 20.88 -42.02 7.24
C ARG A 107 20.45 -40.98 6.21
N THR A 108 21.22 -40.84 5.14
CA THR A 108 20.87 -40.14 3.92
C THR A 108 19.88 -40.96 3.06
N PRO A 109 18.84 -40.38 2.49
CA PRO A 109 18.06 -41.02 1.44
C PRO A 109 18.74 -40.85 0.06
N ARG A 110 18.87 -41.97 -0.65
CA ARG A 110 19.32 -42.04 -2.04
C ARG A 110 18.24 -41.43 -2.95
N PHE A 111 18.63 -40.43 -3.74
CA PHE A 111 17.85 -39.98 -4.88
C PHE A 111 18.12 -40.86 -6.10
N HIS A 112 17.03 -41.35 -6.70
CA HIS A 112 17.04 -41.99 -8.02
C HIS A 112 17.08 -40.91 -9.11
N ASP A 113 18.06 -41.00 -9.97
CA ASP A 113 18.17 -40.27 -11.24
C ASP A 113 16.98 -40.55 -12.16
N ARG A 114 16.20 -39.52 -12.46
CA ARG A 114 15.36 -39.48 -13.65
C ARG A 114 15.88 -38.36 -14.56
N LYS A 115 16.38 -38.78 -15.72
CA LYS A 115 16.81 -37.95 -16.84
C LYS A 115 15.68 -37.01 -17.26
N PHE A 116 15.94 -35.73 -17.23
CA PHE A 116 15.14 -34.71 -17.92
C PHE A 116 15.60 -34.66 -19.38
N GLN A 117 14.65 -34.84 -20.29
CA GLN A 117 14.78 -34.52 -21.73
C GLN A 117 14.43 -33.04 -21.92
N GLU A 118 15.32 -32.32 -22.58
CA GLU A 118 15.14 -30.93 -23.04
C GLU A 118 14.06 -30.86 -24.14
N PRO A 119 13.24 -29.81 -24.22
CA PRO A 119 12.41 -29.54 -25.38
C PRO A 119 13.18 -28.76 -26.45
N ARG A 120 13.16 -29.29 -27.65
CA ARG A 120 13.77 -28.75 -28.88
C ARG A 120 13.11 -27.43 -29.30
N ASN A 121 13.95 -26.46 -29.64
CA ASN A 121 13.67 -25.27 -30.41
C ASN A 121 12.98 -25.56 -31.72
N TYR A 122 11.91 -24.81 -32.00
CA TYR A 122 11.36 -24.61 -33.35
C TYR A 122 11.49 -23.13 -33.71
N ASN A 123 12.52 -22.82 -34.47
CA ASN A 123 12.55 -21.64 -35.34
C ASN A 123 12.90 -22.12 -36.75
N GLN A 124 12.33 -21.46 -37.72
CA GLN A 124 12.56 -21.45 -39.16
C GLN A 124 11.62 -22.31 -40.01
N ARG A 125 10.68 -21.59 -40.63
CA ARG A 125 10.52 -21.58 -42.10
C ARG A 125 9.55 -20.46 -42.47
N GLU A 126 10.15 -19.37 -42.93
CA GLU A 126 9.51 -18.42 -43.86
C GLU A 126 9.68 -18.95 -45.28
N GLU A 127 8.74 -18.48 -46.11
CA GLU A 127 8.76 -18.34 -47.58
C GLU A 127 8.23 -19.47 -48.47
N GLU A 128 7.44 -18.96 -49.42
CA GLU A 128 6.96 -19.48 -50.67
C GLU A 128 5.60 -20.20 -50.69
N SER A 129 4.54 -19.47 -51.08
CA SER A 129 4.00 -19.50 -52.44
C SER A 129 2.82 -18.51 -52.59
N LYS A 130 3.05 -17.53 -53.47
CA LYS A 130 2.01 -16.78 -54.18
C LYS A 130 1.50 -17.66 -55.33
N GLN A 131 0.20 -17.71 -55.54
CA GLN A 131 -0.45 -17.41 -56.82
C GLN A 131 -1.92 -17.86 -56.85
N GLU A 132 -2.75 -16.85 -57.15
CA GLU A 132 -3.88 -16.84 -58.10
C GLU A 132 -5.11 -17.75 -57.86
N SER A 133 -6.28 -17.16 -57.58
CA SER A 133 -7.19 -16.81 -58.70
C SER A 133 -8.40 -16.01 -58.24
N LYS A 134 -8.63 -14.93 -58.98
CA LYS A 134 -9.83 -14.08 -59.00
C LYS A 134 -11.05 -14.88 -59.49
N GLN A 135 -12.22 -14.61 -58.95
CA GLN A 135 -13.48 -14.39 -59.72
C GLN A 135 -14.61 -13.90 -58.78
N GLU A 136 -14.99 -12.68 -58.99
CA GLU A 136 -16.32 -12.07 -58.78
C GLU A 136 -17.03 -12.07 -60.15
N PRO A 137 -18.28 -11.56 -60.25
CA PRO A 137 -19.54 -11.72 -59.53
C PRO A 137 -20.70 -12.13 -60.49
N LYS A 138 -21.91 -12.42 -59.99
CA LYS A 138 -23.13 -12.16 -60.77
C LYS A 138 -24.37 -11.90 -59.91
N GLN A 139 -25.05 -10.89 -60.37
CA GLN A 139 -26.23 -10.15 -59.97
C GLN A 139 -27.53 -10.96 -59.95
N ALA A 140 -28.47 -10.32 -59.26
CA ALA A 140 -29.90 -10.52 -59.03
C ALA A 140 -30.74 -10.86 -60.27
N PRO A 141 -32.04 -11.19 -60.13
CA PRO A 141 -33.02 -10.08 -60.23
C PRO A 141 -34.22 -10.13 -59.29
N GLN A 142 -34.74 -8.92 -59.07
CA GLN A 142 -36.04 -8.56 -58.55
C GLN A 142 -37.17 -9.08 -59.43
N GLN A 143 -38.35 -9.35 -58.84
CA GLN A 143 -39.63 -8.94 -59.43
C GLN A 143 -40.73 -8.85 -58.38
N GLU A 144 -41.44 -7.77 -58.52
CA GLU A 144 -42.61 -7.23 -57.84
C GLU A 144 -43.89 -7.99 -58.23
N THR A 145 -44.92 -7.53 -57.54
CA THR A 145 -46.40 -7.46 -57.78
C THR A 145 -47.17 -8.38 -56.86
N GLY A 146 -48.19 -8.03 -56.18
CA GLY A 146 -49.10 -6.85 -56.21
C GLY A 146 -50.43 -7.28 -55.62
N GLN A 147 -50.97 -6.46 -54.75
CA GLN A 147 -52.37 -6.12 -54.45
C GLN A 147 -53.49 -7.20 -54.38
N GLN A 148 -54.25 -6.99 -53.32
CA GLN A 148 -55.74 -6.88 -53.19
C GLN A 148 -56.32 -7.78 -52.10
N GLU A 149 -56.69 -7.20 -50.95
CA GLU A 149 -58.05 -6.76 -50.54
C GLU A 149 -59.13 -7.85 -50.63
N LEU A 150 -59.74 -8.18 -49.48
CA LEU A 150 -61.16 -8.01 -49.24
C LEU A 150 -61.61 -8.56 -47.87
N LEU A 151 -62.33 -7.71 -47.21
CA LEU A 151 -63.17 -7.85 -46.02
C LEU A 151 -63.95 -9.17 -45.90
N ARG A 152 -64.01 -9.70 -44.68
CA ARG A 152 -65.27 -10.20 -44.11
C ARG A 152 -65.23 -10.16 -42.59
N GLN A 153 -66.11 -9.36 -42.04
CA GLN A 153 -66.61 -9.42 -40.67
C GLN A 153 -67.38 -10.71 -40.48
N GLU A 154 -67.28 -11.32 -39.27
CA GLU A 154 -68.42 -11.87 -38.54
C GLU A 154 -68.01 -12.34 -37.14
N THR A 155 -68.62 -11.69 -36.17
CA THR A 155 -69.18 -12.16 -34.88
C THR A 155 -68.37 -12.95 -33.86
N ARG A 156 -68.24 -12.30 -32.74
CA ARG A 156 -67.87 -12.78 -31.39
C ARG A 156 -68.75 -13.98 -30.95
N PRO A 157 -68.20 -14.85 -30.02
CA PRO A 157 -68.64 -14.73 -28.65
C PRO A 157 -67.51 -14.63 -27.61
N GLU A 158 -67.83 -13.95 -26.53
CA GLU A 158 -67.02 -13.71 -25.33
C GLU A 158 -66.66 -15.04 -24.65
N THR A 159 -65.39 -15.26 -24.43
CA THR A 159 -64.88 -16.20 -23.43
C THR A 159 -63.87 -15.47 -22.55
N LYS A 160 -64.02 -15.65 -21.24
CA LYS A 160 -63.26 -15.07 -20.12
C LYS A 160 -61.74 -15.15 -20.33
N PRO A 161 -60.94 -14.18 -19.81
CA PRO A 161 -59.50 -14.26 -19.91
C PRO A 161 -58.98 -15.37 -19.00
N GLU A 162 -58.58 -16.48 -19.57
CA GLU A 162 -57.66 -17.41 -18.96
C GLU A 162 -56.32 -16.69 -18.81
N THR A 163 -55.86 -16.54 -17.59
CA THR A 163 -54.53 -16.08 -17.21
C THR A 163 -53.50 -16.94 -17.93
N ARG A 164 -52.93 -16.43 -19.04
CA ARG A 164 -51.77 -16.99 -19.65
C ARG A 164 -50.64 -16.94 -18.63
N GLN A 165 -50.41 -18.04 -17.95
CA GLN A 165 -49.16 -18.29 -17.27
C GLN A 165 -48.05 -18.31 -18.34
N GLU A 166 -47.23 -17.25 -18.37
CA GLU A 166 -46.00 -17.30 -19.16
C GLU A 166 -45.22 -18.54 -18.71
N PRO A 167 -44.57 -19.28 -19.67
CA PRO A 167 -43.78 -20.45 -19.33
C PRO A 167 -42.67 -19.99 -18.39
N ARG A 168 -42.76 -20.39 -17.11
CA ARG A 168 -41.66 -20.19 -16.13
C ARG A 168 -40.44 -20.85 -16.74
N THR A 169 -39.49 -20.06 -17.20
CA THR A 169 -38.19 -20.52 -17.65
C THR A 169 -37.54 -21.33 -16.52
N GLU A 170 -36.82 -22.40 -16.86
CA GLU A 170 -36.12 -23.29 -15.90
C GLU A 170 -35.29 -22.50 -14.87
N THR A 171 -34.78 -21.33 -15.28
CA THR A 171 -34.07 -20.35 -14.42
C THR A 171 -34.94 -19.84 -13.27
N SER A 172 -36.26 -19.68 -13.46
CA SER A 172 -37.12 -19.17 -12.40
C SER A 172 -37.42 -20.21 -11.30
N MET A 173 -37.30 -21.49 -11.61
CA MET A 173 -37.43 -22.58 -10.62
C MET A 173 -36.17 -22.75 -9.75
N LEU A 174 -35.01 -22.33 -10.25
CA LEU A 174 -33.74 -22.39 -9.54
C LEU A 174 -33.44 -21.14 -8.69
N ASP A 175 -34.16 -20.05 -8.91
CA ASP A 175 -33.97 -18.78 -8.19
C ASP A 175 -34.47 -18.90 -6.75
N SER A 176 -33.60 -18.66 -5.78
CA SER A 176 -33.97 -18.64 -4.36
C SER A 176 -34.77 -17.39 -3.97
N GLY A 177 -34.86 -16.38 -4.84
CA GLY A 177 -35.39 -15.05 -4.54
C GLY A 177 -34.50 -14.22 -3.62
N GLN A 178 -33.36 -14.74 -3.20
CA GLN A 178 -32.42 -14.03 -2.34
C GLN A 178 -31.33 -13.35 -3.17
N GLU A 179 -31.10 -12.06 -2.87
CA GLU A 179 -30.02 -11.29 -3.47
C GLU A 179 -28.75 -11.39 -2.65
N ALA A 180 -27.64 -11.67 -3.31
CA ALA A 180 -26.29 -11.58 -2.75
C ALA A 180 -25.62 -10.27 -3.20
N CYS A 181 -24.97 -9.60 -2.27
CA CYS A 181 -24.15 -8.41 -2.53
C CYS A 181 -22.89 -8.48 -1.67
N GLY A 182 -21.71 -8.33 -2.31
CA GLY A 182 -20.43 -8.34 -1.60
C GLY A 182 -19.25 -8.28 -2.55
N ILE A 183 -18.06 -8.31 -1.97
CA ILE A 183 -16.80 -8.25 -2.72
C ILE A 183 -16.40 -9.63 -3.24
N LEU A 184 -16.01 -9.70 -4.52
CA LEU A 184 -15.52 -10.92 -5.13
C LEU A 184 -14.06 -11.18 -4.77
N GLU A 185 -13.78 -12.37 -4.28
CA GLU A 185 -12.44 -12.92 -4.19
C GLU A 185 -12.32 -14.14 -5.11
N ILE A 186 -11.39 -14.10 -6.08
CA ILE A 186 -11.14 -15.20 -7.00
C ILE A 186 -10.00 -16.05 -6.47
N MET A 187 -10.25 -17.36 -6.36
CA MET A 187 -9.28 -18.34 -5.89
C MET A 187 -8.37 -18.78 -7.03
N GLN A 188 -7.22 -19.41 -6.70
CA GLN A 188 -6.24 -19.89 -7.68
C GLN A 188 -6.82 -20.86 -8.70
N ASP A 189 -7.82 -21.66 -8.30
CA ASP A 189 -8.51 -22.63 -9.17
C ASP A 189 -9.51 -21.97 -10.13
N GLY A 190 -9.63 -20.64 -10.12
CA GLY A 190 -10.44 -19.85 -11.04
C GLY A 190 -11.93 -19.73 -10.67
N PHE A 191 -12.41 -20.31 -9.59
CA PHE A 191 -13.70 -20.00 -8.99
C PHE A 191 -13.56 -18.85 -7.99
N GLY A 192 -14.67 -18.28 -7.52
CA GLY A 192 -14.63 -17.19 -6.54
C GLY A 192 -15.69 -17.29 -5.47
N PHE A 193 -15.59 -16.39 -4.49
CA PHE A 193 -16.60 -16.19 -3.47
C PHE A 193 -16.96 -14.71 -3.36
N ILE A 194 -18.23 -14.43 -3.19
CA ILE A 194 -18.70 -13.12 -2.74
C ILE A 194 -18.55 -13.11 -1.23
N ARG A 195 -17.65 -12.27 -0.70
CA ARG A 195 -17.44 -12.03 0.72
C ARG A 195 -18.38 -10.93 1.18
N SER A 196 -19.13 -11.20 2.21
CA SER A 196 -20.17 -10.27 2.69
C SER A 196 -19.69 -9.36 3.81
N ASP A 197 -18.77 -9.79 4.65
CA ASP A 197 -18.35 -9.03 5.81
C ASP A 197 -16.85 -8.76 5.83
N ASN A 198 -16.48 -7.51 6.05
CA ASN A 198 -15.10 -7.04 6.25
C ASN A 198 -14.06 -7.63 5.27
N TYR A 199 -14.51 -8.02 4.06
CA TYR A 199 -13.71 -8.63 2.98
C TYR A 199 -13.06 -9.99 3.35
N MET A 200 -13.52 -10.60 4.43
CA MET A 200 -13.00 -11.86 4.94
C MET A 200 -13.94 -13.04 4.64
N PRO A 201 -13.39 -14.27 4.59
CA PRO A 201 -14.20 -15.48 4.45
C PRO A 201 -15.19 -15.63 5.61
N GLY A 202 -16.43 -15.98 5.28
CA GLY A 202 -17.49 -16.22 6.23
C GLY A 202 -18.44 -17.34 5.80
N ASP A 203 -19.35 -17.74 6.70
CA ASP A 203 -20.31 -18.81 6.43
C ASP A 203 -21.42 -18.38 5.46
N SER A 204 -21.64 -17.07 5.32
CA SER A 204 -22.61 -16.48 4.39
C SER A 204 -22.04 -16.23 2.98
N ASP A 205 -20.81 -16.65 2.70
CA ASP A 205 -20.18 -16.48 1.40
C ASP A 205 -20.98 -17.17 0.28
N VAL A 206 -20.98 -16.55 -0.91
CA VAL A 206 -21.68 -17.08 -2.07
C VAL A 206 -20.68 -17.48 -3.15
N TYR A 207 -20.75 -18.72 -3.58
CA TYR A 207 -19.90 -19.28 -4.62
C TYR A 207 -20.19 -18.66 -5.99
N VAL A 208 -19.13 -18.32 -6.73
CA VAL A 208 -19.17 -17.80 -8.11
C VAL A 208 -18.41 -18.75 -9.02
N SER A 209 -19.08 -19.23 -10.07
CA SER A 209 -18.50 -20.20 -10.97
C SER A 209 -17.41 -19.60 -11.88
N PRO A 210 -16.40 -20.42 -12.31
CA PRO A 210 -15.39 -19.98 -13.27
C PRO A 210 -15.97 -19.50 -14.60
N SER A 211 -17.10 -20.06 -15.03
CA SER A 211 -17.79 -19.67 -16.26
C SER A 211 -18.35 -18.25 -16.18
N GLN A 212 -18.96 -17.87 -15.04
CA GLN A 212 -19.44 -16.51 -14.81
C GLN A 212 -18.28 -15.52 -14.73
N ILE A 213 -17.21 -15.87 -14.02
CA ILE A 213 -16.01 -15.03 -13.89
C ILE A 213 -15.43 -14.70 -15.27
N ARG A 214 -15.21 -15.72 -16.10
CA ARG A 214 -14.70 -15.53 -17.47
C ARG A 214 -15.66 -14.79 -18.39
N ARG A 215 -16.95 -15.14 -18.35
CA ARG A 215 -17.97 -14.53 -19.22
C ARG A 215 -18.10 -13.02 -19.02
N PHE A 216 -18.04 -12.57 -17.77
CA PHE A 216 -18.25 -11.16 -17.42
C PHE A 216 -16.94 -10.42 -17.11
N GLY A 217 -15.79 -11.05 -17.30
CA GLY A 217 -14.49 -10.42 -17.04
C GLY A 217 -14.33 -9.94 -15.61
N LEU A 218 -14.87 -10.71 -14.63
CA LEU A 218 -14.84 -10.35 -13.22
C LEU A 218 -13.44 -10.46 -12.67
N LYS A 219 -13.12 -9.60 -11.71
CA LYS A 219 -11.82 -9.54 -11.04
C LYS A 219 -11.99 -9.52 -9.52
N THR A 220 -10.98 -9.99 -8.81
CA THR A 220 -10.92 -9.78 -7.34
C THR A 220 -11.05 -8.30 -7.03
N GLY A 221 -11.87 -7.96 -6.02
CA GLY A 221 -12.16 -6.58 -5.64
C GLY A 221 -13.42 -5.98 -6.28
N ASP A 222 -14.07 -6.67 -7.22
CA ASP A 222 -15.38 -6.24 -7.75
C ASP A 222 -16.48 -6.44 -6.70
N ILE A 223 -17.33 -5.45 -6.51
CA ILE A 223 -18.60 -5.62 -5.77
C ILE A 223 -19.62 -6.21 -6.73
N ILE A 224 -20.06 -7.40 -6.42
CA ILE A 224 -21.03 -8.16 -7.22
C ILE A 224 -22.41 -8.10 -6.55
N ARG A 225 -23.43 -7.85 -7.35
CA ARG A 225 -24.83 -7.98 -6.95
C ARG A 225 -25.55 -8.93 -7.90
N GLY A 226 -26.26 -9.91 -7.37
CA GLY A 226 -27.00 -10.88 -8.17
C GLY A 226 -27.88 -11.79 -7.30
N ASN A 227 -28.68 -12.66 -7.95
CA ASN A 227 -29.51 -13.62 -7.23
C ASN A 227 -28.78 -14.93 -7.02
N THR A 228 -29.08 -15.57 -5.90
CA THR A 228 -28.54 -16.89 -5.54
C THR A 228 -29.48 -18.00 -6.00
N ARG A 229 -28.89 -19.15 -6.28
CA ARG A 229 -29.63 -20.40 -6.54
C ARG A 229 -30.13 -20.99 -5.22
N VAL A 230 -31.27 -21.68 -5.29
CA VAL A 230 -31.74 -22.51 -4.17
C VAL A 230 -30.65 -23.48 -3.75
N LYS A 231 -30.25 -23.43 -2.48
CA LYS A 231 -29.18 -24.24 -1.91
C LYS A 231 -29.61 -25.68 -1.74
N SER A 232 -28.82 -26.64 -2.25
CA SER A 232 -29.01 -28.06 -1.96
C SER A 232 -28.57 -28.39 -0.54
N ALA A 233 -29.16 -29.43 0.08
CA ALA A 233 -28.81 -29.87 1.43
C ALA A 233 -27.35 -30.34 1.57
N THR A 234 -26.69 -30.70 0.47
CA THR A 234 -25.28 -31.16 0.43
C THR A 234 -24.28 -30.04 0.19
N GLU A 235 -24.73 -28.83 -0.18
CA GLU A 235 -23.84 -27.70 -0.48
C GLU A 235 -23.53 -26.90 0.78
N LYS A 236 -22.24 -26.57 1.00
CA LYS A 236 -21.81 -25.74 2.12
C LYS A 236 -22.21 -24.27 1.89
N PHE A 237 -22.03 -23.74 0.70
CA PHE A 237 -22.30 -22.36 0.32
C PHE A 237 -23.43 -22.25 -0.70
N SER A 238 -24.17 -21.14 -0.68
CA SER A 238 -25.08 -20.79 -1.77
C SER A 238 -24.26 -20.47 -3.03
N ALA A 239 -24.85 -20.64 -4.21
CA ALA A 239 -24.20 -20.32 -5.49
C ALA A 239 -24.89 -19.16 -6.19
N LEU A 240 -24.12 -18.28 -6.82
CA LEU A 240 -24.64 -17.20 -7.65
C LEU A 240 -25.34 -17.78 -8.90
N LEU A 241 -26.62 -17.47 -9.08
CA LEU A 241 -27.40 -17.90 -10.23
C LEU A 241 -27.15 -16.99 -11.43
N TYR A 242 -27.37 -15.68 -11.25
CA TYR A 242 -27.08 -14.68 -12.28
C TYR A 242 -26.66 -13.34 -11.67
N LEU A 243 -25.87 -12.58 -12.45
CA LEU A 243 -25.42 -11.24 -12.09
C LEU A 243 -26.46 -10.21 -12.49
N LYS A 244 -26.66 -9.19 -11.62
CA LYS A 244 -27.44 -7.98 -11.90
C LYS A 244 -26.54 -6.78 -12.21
N SER A 245 -25.52 -6.56 -11.39
CA SER A 245 -24.58 -5.47 -11.57
C SER A 245 -23.22 -5.79 -10.97
N VAL A 246 -22.19 -5.08 -11.43
CA VAL A 246 -20.82 -5.11 -10.88
C VAL A 246 -20.40 -3.67 -10.60
N ASN A 247 -19.91 -3.38 -9.39
CA ASN A 247 -19.54 -2.03 -8.94
C ASN A 247 -20.65 -0.99 -9.14
N ASN A 248 -21.91 -1.40 -8.99
CA ASN A 248 -23.12 -0.61 -9.27
C ASN A 248 -23.25 -0.14 -10.73
N LEU A 249 -22.52 -0.76 -11.66
CA LEU A 249 -22.58 -0.52 -13.10
C LEU A 249 -23.26 -1.69 -13.82
N PRO A 250 -23.94 -1.43 -14.96
CA PRO A 250 -24.46 -2.47 -15.84
C PRO A 250 -23.33 -3.34 -16.42
N LEU A 251 -23.64 -4.59 -16.75
CA LEU A 251 -22.64 -5.59 -17.18
C LEU A 251 -21.91 -5.23 -18.48
N ASP A 252 -22.56 -4.53 -19.39
CA ASP A 252 -22.00 -4.07 -20.67
C ASP A 252 -20.86 -3.04 -20.49
N GLN A 253 -20.94 -2.20 -19.45
CA GLN A 253 -19.90 -1.23 -19.14
C GLN A 253 -18.66 -1.87 -18.53
N ILE A 254 -18.84 -2.94 -17.76
CA ILE A 254 -17.73 -3.64 -17.10
C ILE A 254 -16.80 -4.33 -18.10
N LEU A 255 -17.33 -4.87 -19.18
CA LEU A 255 -16.55 -5.55 -20.22
C LEU A 255 -15.59 -4.61 -20.96
N ARG A 256 -15.83 -3.31 -20.93
CA ARG A 256 -15.03 -2.28 -21.63
C ARG A 256 -14.02 -1.56 -20.74
N ARG A 257 -13.89 -1.92 -19.46
CA ARG A 257 -12.97 -1.26 -18.53
C ARG A 257 -11.52 -1.56 -18.87
N SER A 258 -10.65 -0.56 -18.79
CA SER A 258 -9.19 -0.73 -18.86
C SER A 258 -8.69 -1.42 -17.59
N ASN A 259 -7.57 -2.17 -17.68
CA ASN A 259 -6.93 -2.67 -16.47
C ASN A 259 -6.16 -1.54 -15.80
N PHE A 260 -6.12 -1.55 -14.47
CA PHE A 260 -5.42 -0.55 -13.68
C PHE A 260 -3.93 -0.42 -14.06
N GLU A 261 -3.29 -1.56 -14.34
CA GLU A 261 -1.88 -1.64 -14.70
C GLU A 261 -1.57 -1.05 -16.08
N ASP A 262 -2.55 -1.01 -16.99
CA ASP A 262 -2.42 -0.48 -18.35
C ASP A 262 -2.71 1.02 -18.45
N MET A 263 -3.22 1.64 -17.37
CA MET A 263 -3.54 3.07 -17.33
C MET A 263 -2.29 3.92 -17.16
N THR A 264 -2.30 5.13 -17.73
CA THR A 264 -1.14 6.04 -17.76
C THR A 264 -1.06 6.88 -16.49
N PRO A 265 -0.04 6.70 -15.61
CA PRO A 265 0.10 7.50 -14.41
C PRO A 265 0.59 8.92 -14.73
N VAL A 266 0.01 9.92 -14.07
CA VAL A 266 0.42 11.31 -14.13
C VAL A 266 0.67 11.88 -12.73
N PHE A 267 1.34 13.04 -12.64
CA PHE A 267 1.49 13.72 -11.35
C PHE A 267 0.15 14.19 -10.82
N PRO A 268 -0.05 14.19 -9.47
CA PRO A 268 -1.18 14.87 -8.86
C PRO A 268 -1.21 16.36 -9.25
N ASP A 269 -2.28 16.79 -9.90
CA ASP A 269 -2.50 18.16 -10.41
C ASP A 269 -3.86 18.72 -9.97
N GLU A 270 -4.73 17.89 -9.43
CA GLU A 270 -6.00 18.29 -8.83
C GLU A 270 -5.93 18.14 -7.30
N ARG A 271 -6.04 19.30 -6.61
CA ARG A 271 -5.91 19.36 -5.14
C ARG A 271 -7.16 18.88 -4.43
N LEU A 272 -6.99 18.03 -3.42
CA LEU A 272 -7.99 17.70 -2.42
C LEU A 272 -7.95 18.75 -1.30
N ARG A 273 -8.83 19.74 -1.35
CA ARG A 273 -8.89 20.79 -0.32
C ARG A 273 -9.42 20.22 0.99
N LEU A 274 -8.71 20.49 2.07
CA LEU A 274 -9.07 20.03 3.43
C LEU A 274 -9.67 21.16 4.27
N GLU A 275 -9.39 22.41 3.95
CA GLU A 275 -9.99 23.55 4.62
C GLU A 275 -11.51 23.56 4.38
N ARG A 276 -12.27 23.71 5.46
CA ARG A 276 -13.73 23.82 5.43
C ARG A 276 -14.23 24.80 6.50
N PRO A 277 -15.37 25.45 6.30
CA PRO A 277 -15.98 26.29 7.34
C PRO A 277 -16.21 25.48 8.63
N GLY A 278 -15.69 25.98 9.77
CA GLY A 278 -15.75 25.29 11.05
C GLY A 278 -14.84 24.07 11.15
N GLY A 279 -13.90 23.87 10.20
CA GLY A 279 -12.88 22.83 10.25
C GLY A 279 -11.77 23.11 11.25
N SER A 280 -10.93 22.09 11.50
CA SER A 280 -9.81 22.23 12.41
C SER A 280 -8.68 23.06 11.78
N MET A 281 -7.88 23.70 12.63
CA MET A 281 -6.67 24.43 12.22
C MET A 281 -5.67 23.50 11.53
N ALA A 282 -5.61 22.23 11.94
CA ALA A 282 -4.75 21.22 11.32
C ALA A 282 -5.00 21.11 9.81
N MET A 283 -6.25 21.07 9.37
CA MET A 283 -6.61 20.96 7.96
C MET A 283 -6.21 22.20 7.17
N ARG A 284 -6.29 23.38 7.75
CA ARG A 284 -5.82 24.62 7.14
C ARG A 284 -4.29 24.62 6.94
N ILE A 285 -3.56 24.13 7.95
CA ILE A 285 -2.10 23.99 7.89
C ILE A 285 -1.69 22.99 6.82
N VAL A 286 -2.32 21.80 6.81
CA VAL A 286 -2.01 20.75 5.82
C VAL A 286 -2.24 21.24 4.41
N ASP A 287 -3.31 21.98 4.17
CA ASP A 287 -3.64 22.54 2.87
C ASP A 287 -2.53 23.44 2.29
N LEU A 288 -1.79 24.16 3.12
CA LEU A 288 -0.72 25.05 2.66
C LEU A 288 0.66 24.38 2.72
N VAL A 289 0.94 23.62 3.82
CA VAL A 289 2.28 23.08 4.09
C VAL A 289 2.54 21.77 3.38
N SER A 290 1.53 20.91 3.29
CA SER A 290 1.61 19.59 2.66
C SER A 290 0.34 19.31 1.87
N PRO A 291 0.09 20.06 0.78
CA PRO A 291 -1.12 19.91 -0.01
C PRO A 291 -1.22 18.50 -0.57
N ILE A 292 -2.45 17.97 -0.59
CA ILE A 292 -2.75 16.64 -1.07
C ILE A 292 -3.45 16.75 -2.41
N GLY A 293 -2.95 16.06 -3.42
CA GLY A 293 -3.59 15.96 -4.73
C GLY A 293 -4.21 14.57 -4.97
N LYS A 294 -5.14 14.47 -5.90
CA LYS A 294 -5.67 13.19 -6.39
C LYS A 294 -4.51 12.34 -6.93
N GLY A 295 -4.37 11.12 -6.44
CA GLY A 295 -3.23 10.26 -6.78
C GLY A 295 -2.01 10.41 -5.88
N GLN A 296 -2.10 11.16 -4.77
CA GLN A 296 -0.99 11.39 -3.85
C GLN A 296 -0.58 10.12 -3.10
N ARG A 297 0.73 9.92 -2.96
CA ARG A 297 1.34 8.95 -2.02
C ARG A 297 1.81 9.72 -0.79
N GLY A 298 0.89 9.96 0.15
CA GLY A 298 1.16 10.75 1.35
C GLY A 298 1.53 9.89 2.54
N MET A 299 2.53 10.31 3.29
CA MET A 299 2.94 9.66 4.53
C MET A 299 2.72 10.61 5.70
N ILE A 300 1.97 10.15 6.71
CA ILE A 300 1.74 10.85 7.96
C ILE A 300 2.64 10.22 9.02
N VAL A 301 3.76 10.86 9.28
CA VAL A 301 4.80 10.38 10.19
C VAL A 301 4.44 10.81 11.61
N SER A 302 4.21 9.86 12.49
CA SER A 302 3.69 10.15 13.82
C SER A 302 4.40 9.39 14.93
N PRO A 303 4.95 10.10 15.91
CA PRO A 303 5.28 9.48 17.18
C PRO A 303 4.00 9.10 17.94
N PRO A 304 4.08 8.18 18.92
CA PRO A 304 2.94 7.82 19.76
C PRO A 304 2.30 9.02 20.44
N LYS A 305 0.96 9.06 20.51
CA LYS A 305 0.14 10.08 21.19
C LYS A 305 0.19 11.50 20.59
N ALA A 306 0.72 11.68 19.38
CA ALA A 306 0.83 13.00 18.72
C ALA A 306 -0.47 13.51 18.07
N GLY A 307 -1.60 12.82 18.24
CA GLY A 307 -2.89 13.23 17.66
C GLY A 307 -3.18 12.66 16.27
N LYS A 308 -2.48 11.56 15.89
CA LYS A 308 -2.62 10.86 14.61
C LYS A 308 -4.09 10.56 14.24
N THR A 309 -4.83 9.89 15.11
CA THR A 309 -6.22 9.45 14.86
C THR A 309 -7.17 10.63 14.68
N THR A 310 -6.99 11.72 15.45
CA THR A 310 -7.77 12.96 15.29
C THR A 310 -7.51 13.60 13.93
N LEU A 311 -6.23 13.66 13.53
CA LEU A 311 -5.83 14.21 12.23
C LEU A 311 -6.45 13.42 11.07
N LEU A 312 -6.42 12.08 11.14
CA LEU A 312 -7.04 11.20 10.15
C LEU A 312 -8.55 11.42 10.04
N LYS A 313 -9.24 11.50 11.18
CA LYS A 313 -10.69 11.76 11.22
C LYS A 313 -11.04 13.13 10.63
N ASP A 314 -10.27 14.15 10.93
CA ASP A 314 -10.48 15.50 10.39
C ASP A 314 -10.24 15.55 8.88
N ALA A 315 -9.17 14.90 8.39
CA ALA A 315 -8.88 14.80 6.97
C ALA A 315 -9.98 14.04 6.21
N ALA A 316 -10.41 12.90 6.72
CA ALA A 316 -11.51 12.12 6.16
C ALA A 316 -12.82 12.94 6.06
N LYS A 317 -13.22 13.60 7.15
CA LYS A 317 -14.40 14.48 7.17
C LYS A 317 -14.28 15.64 6.20
N SER A 318 -13.09 16.20 6.03
CA SER A 318 -12.84 17.30 5.11
C SER A 318 -12.94 16.84 3.65
N ILE A 319 -12.35 15.70 3.32
CA ILE A 319 -12.43 15.10 1.98
C ILE A 319 -13.90 14.79 1.61
N LEU A 320 -14.63 14.12 2.48
CA LEU A 320 -16.04 13.78 2.22
C LEU A 320 -16.93 15.01 2.02
N ARG A 321 -16.67 16.09 2.78
CA ARG A 321 -17.47 17.31 2.65
C ARG A 321 -17.14 18.10 1.39
N ASN A 322 -15.85 18.20 1.05
CA ASN A 322 -15.39 19.02 -0.07
C ASN A 322 -15.41 18.26 -1.40
N ASN A 323 -15.39 16.92 -1.35
CA ASN A 323 -15.38 16.03 -2.51
C ASN A 323 -16.40 14.88 -2.32
N PRO A 324 -17.71 15.14 -2.44
CA PRO A 324 -18.75 14.16 -2.15
C PRO A 324 -18.73 12.95 -3.09
N GLU A 325 -18.12 13.09 -4.28
CA GLU A 325 -17.94 12.01 -5.27
C GLU A 325 -16.81 11.03 -4.91
N MET A 326 -15.94 11.42 -3.96
CA MET A 326 -14.78 10.63 -3.57
C MET A 326 -15.19 9.35 -2.86
N TYR A 327 -14.63 8.21 -3.27
CA TYR A 327 -14.67 6.97 -2.50
C TYR A 327 -13.60 6.99 -1.43
N LEU A 328 -14.00 6.76 -0.19
CA LEU A 328 -13.11 6.74 0.96
C LEU A 328 -13.06 5.34 1.56
N ILE A 329 -11.87 4.76 1.57
CA ILE A 329 -11.59 3.49 2.24
C ILE A 329 -10.68 3.76 3.42
N ILE A 330 -11.09 3.37 4.62
CA ILE A 330 -10.26 3.45 5.82
C ILE A 330 -9.84 2.02 6.16
N LEU A 331 -8.54 1.77 6.11
CA LEU A 331 -7.94 0.48 6.41
C LEU A 331 -7.18 0.56 7.73
N LEU A 332 -7.68 -0.16 8.74
CA LEU A 332 -7.10 -0.22 10.08
C LEU A 332 -6.42 -1.57 10.26
N ILE A 333 -5.11 -1.56 10.47
CA ILE A 333 -4.30 -2.78 10.60
C ILE A 333 -3.67 -2.85 11.98
N ASP A 334 -3.94 -3.95 12.71
CA ASP A 334 -3.41 -4.21 14.05
C ASP A 334 -3.76 -3.06 15.01
N GLU A 335 -4.97 -2.48 14.85
CA GLU A 335 -5.48 -1.39 15.68
C GLU A 335 -6.45 -1.93 16.75
N ARG A 336 -6.77 -1.10 17.74
CA ARG A 336 -7.60 -1.51 18.86
C ARG A 336 -9.08 -1.52 18.47
N PRO A 337 -9.89 -2.48 18.97
CA PRO A 337 -11.33 -2.54 18.67
C PRO A 337 -12.08 -1.26 19.00
N GLU A 338 -11.74 -0.58 20.10
CA GLU A 338 -12.34 0.70 20.49
C GLU A 338 -12.00 1.83 19.51
N GLU A 339 -10.78 1.86 18.93
CA GLU A 339 -10.41 2.85 17.91
C GLU A 339 -11.11 2.57 16.57
N VAL A 340 -11.34 1.29 16.24
CA VAL A 340 -12.14 0.88 15.08
C VAL A 340 -13.58 1.38 15.21
N THR A 341 -14.19 1.18 16.37
CA THR A 341 -15.56 1.64 16.65
C THR A 341 -15.66 3.16 16.55
N ASP A 342 -14.74 3.88 17.20
CA ASP A 342 -14.70 5.36 17.17
C ASP A 342 -14.57 5.92 15.75
N ILE A 343 -13.81 5.26 14.87
CA ILE A 343 -13.68 5.67 13.46
C ILE A 343 -14.95 5.35 12.67
N LYS A 344 -15.55 4.16 12.85
CA LYS A 344 -16.81 3.78 12.19
C LYS A 344 -17.97 4.71 12.53
N GLU A 345 -18.06 5.14 13.78
CA GLU A 345 -19.08 6.08 14.23
C GLU A 345 -18.82 7.51 13.73
N ALA A 346 -17.54 7.92 13.73
CA ALA A 346 -17.15 9.28 13.38
C ALA A 346 -17.22 9.57 11.88
N ILE A 347 -17.09 8.55 11.01
CA ILE A 347 -16.94 8.70 9.55
C ILE A 347 -17.94 7.76 8.86
N GLN A 348 -19.04 8.34 8.40
CA GLN A 348 -20.13 7.63 7.73
C GLN A 348 -20.45 8.30 6.40
N GLY A 349 -20.86 7.52 5.40
CA GLY A 349 -21.25 8.00 4.08
C GLY A 349 -21.55 6.87 3.11
N SER A 350 -22.25 7.15 2.03
CA SER A 350 -22.58 6.16 0.99
C SER A 350 -21.36 5.64 0.23
N ASN A 351 -20.28 6.44 0.18
CA ASN A 351 -19.04 6.13 -0.49
C ASN A 351 -17.89 5.88 0.52
N VAL A 352 -18.24 5.42 1.74
CA VAL A 352 -17.26 5.16 2.81
C VAL A 352 -17.26 3.69 3.14
N GLU A 353 -16.08 3.09 3.15
CA GLU A 353 -15.85 1.73 3.59
C GLU A 353 -14.78 1.73 4.70
N VAL A 354 -15.10 1.18 5.89
CA VAL A 354 -14.15 1.03 7.00
C VAL A 354 -13.85 -0.45 7.16
N ILE A 355 -12.66 -0.83 6.74
CA ILE A 355 -12.15 -2.20 6.71
C ILE A 355 -11.03 -2.31 7.74
N TYR A 356 -11.01 -3.39 8.51
CA TYR A 356 -10.11 -3.49 9.64
C TYR A 356 -9.66 -4.92 9.90
N SER A 357 -8.55 -5.03 10.61
CA SER A 357 -8.07 -6.25 11.26
C SER A 357 -7.41 -5.83 12.57
N THR A 358 -8.03 -6.25 13.69
CA THR A 358 -7.66 -5.80 15.03
C THR A 358 -6.44 -6.56 15.58
N PHE A 359 -5.82 -6.04 16.64
CA PHE A 359 -4.55 -6.56 17.17
C PHE A 359 -4.62 -8.01 17.69
N ASP A 360 -5.80 -8.50 17.95
CA ASP A 360 -6.09 -9.88 18.39
C ASP A 360 -6.20 -10.88 17.24
N GLU A 361 -6.18 -10.39 15.97
CA GLU A 361 -6.21 -11.25 14.80
C GLU A 361 -4.81 -11.69 14.35
N GLN A 362 -4.75 -12.76 13.55
CA GLN A 362 -3.49 -13.30 13.03
C GLN A 362 -2.86 -12.38 11.95
N PRO A 363 -1.53 -12.36 11.81
CA PRO A 363 -0.85 -11.56 10.79
C PRO A 363 -1.32 -11.83 9.35
N GLU A 364 -1.75 -13.06 9.06
CA GLU A 364 -2.31 -13.45 7.77
C GLU A 364 -3.62 -12.71 7.46
N HIS A 365 -4.43 -12.40 8.48
CA HIS A 365 -5.64 -11.60 8.33
C HIS A 365 -5.30 -10.16 7.95
N HIS A 366 -4.33 -9.53 8.62
CA HIS A 366 -3.84 -8.18 8.29
C HIS A 366 -3.41 -8.09 6.83
N LYS A 367 -2.63 -9.09 6.38
CA LYS A 367 -2.17 -9.20 5.01
C LYS A 367 -3.34 -9.33 4.04
N ARG A 368 -4.24 -10.31 4.26
CA ARG A 368 -5.36 -10.60 3.36
C ARG A 368 -6.31 -9.41 3.20
N VAL A 369 -6.68 -8.78 4.29
CA VAL A 369 -7.54 -7.58 4.27
C VAL A 369 -6.90 -6.47 3.45
N SER A 370 -5.58 -6.23 3.59
CA SER A 370 -4.88 -5.22 2.82
C SER A 370 -4.83 -5.53 1.32
N GLU A 371 -4.64 -6.81 0.95
CA GLU A 371 -4.68 -7.27 -0.43
C GLU A 371 -6.06 -7.08 -1.07
N MET A 372 -7.14 -7.38 -0.33
CA MET A 372 -8.50 -7.16 -0.82
C MET A 372 -8.83 -5.67 -0.98
N VAL A 373 -8.40 -4.82 -0.04
CA VAL A 373 -8.62 -3.36 -0.11
C VAL A 373 -7.95 -2.76 -1.33
N ILE A 374 -6.70 -3.12 -1.63
CA ILE A 374 -6.02 -2.55 -2.80
C ILE A 374 -6.65 -3.02 -4.11
N GLU A 375 -7.09 -4.28 -4.20
CA GLU A 375 -7.80 -4.76 -5.37
C GLU A 375 -9.17 -4.07 -5.52
N ARG A 376 -9.90 -3.84 -4.42
CA ARG A 376 -11.13 -3.03 -4.43
C ARG A 376 -10.89 -1.62 -4.97
N ALA A 377 -9.88 -0.94 -4.46
CA ALA A 377 -9.54 0.41 -4.93
C ALA A 377 -9.20 0.45 -6.41
N LYS A 378 -8.43 -0.52 -6.92
CA LYS A 378 -8.14 -0.64 -8.35
C LYS A 378 -9.41 -0.80 -9.19
N ARG A 379 -10.38 -1.62 -8.76
CA ARG A 379 -11.66 -1.80 -9.49
C ARG A 379 -12.47 -0.51 -9.56
N LEU A 380 -12.43 0.30 -8.52
CA LEU A 380 -13.06 1.62 -8.52
C LEU A 380 -12.37 2.57 -9.51
N VAL A 381 -11.03 2.62 -9.52
CA VAL A 381 -10.27 3.46 -10.47
C VAL A 381 -10.47 3.02 -11.91
N GLU A 382 -10.51 1.70 -12.20
CA GLU A 382 -10.86 1.16 -13.53
C GLU A 382 -12.25 1.63 -14.01
N SER A 383 -13.13 1.95 -13.04
CA SER A 383 -14.45 2.54 -13.30
C SER A 383 -14.42 4.08 -13.30
N LYS A 384 -13.24 4.69 -13.42
CA LYS A 384 -12.99 6.14 -13.44
C LYS A 384 -13.45 6.88 -12.17
N LYS A 385 -13.42 6.19 -11.02
CA LYS A 385 -13.72 6.79 -9.73
C LYS A 385 -12.45 7.29 -9.06
N ASP A 386 -12.58 8.39 -8.32
CA ASP A 386 -11.53 8.89 -7.44
C ASP A 386 -11.62 8.22 -6.09
N VAL A 387 -10.53 7.63 -5.64
CA VAL A 387 -10.46 6.84 -4.42
C VAL A 387 -9.38 7.39 -3.50
N THR A 388 -9.71 7.55 -2.23
CA THR A 388 -8.72 7.83 -1.17
C THR A 388 -8.71 6.68 -0.17
N ILE A 389 -7.53 6.09 0.06
CA ILE A 389 -7.30 5.13 1.13
C ILE A 389 -6.55 5.82 2.26
N PHE A 390 -7.11 5.76 3.47
CA PHE A 390 -6.35 5.98 4.70
C PHE A 390 -5.92 4.64 5.26
N ILE A 391 -4.63 4.42 5.43
CA ILE A 391 -4.12 3.21 6.10
C ILE A 391 -3.48 3.58 7.44
N ASP A 392 -3.96 3.00 8.51
CA ASP A 392 -3.43 3.11 9.85
C ASP A 392 -3.09 1.71 10.39
N SER A 393 -1.84 1.22 10.32
CA SER A 393 -0.66 1.90 9.80
C SER A 393 0.14 1.03 8.83
N ILE A 394 0.91 1.67 7.94
CA ILE A 394 1.82 0.96 7.02
C ILE A 394 2.94 0.24 7.78
N THR A 395 3.35 0.77 8.93
CA THR A 395 4.35 0.16 9.81
C THR A 395 3.87 -1.19 10.32
N ARG A 396 2.62 -1.26 10.80
CA ARG A 396 2.03 -2.51 11.30
C ARG A 396 1.78 -3.51 10.16
N LEU A 397 1.38 -3.02 8.98
CA LEU A 397 1.27 -3.87 7.80
C LEU A 397 2.63 -4.49 7.43
N ALA A 398 3.72 -3.71 7.42
CA ALA A 398 5.06 -4.23 7.16
C ALA A 398 5.49 -5.27 8.21
N ARG A 399 5.13 -5.07 9.49
CA ARG A 399 5.36 -6.06 10.56
C ARG A 399 4.59 -7.36 10.32
N ALA A 400 3.33 -7.29 9.91
CA ALA A 400 2.52 -8.47 9.58
C ALA A 400 3.13 -9.27 8.43
N TYR A 401 3.59 -8.59 7.38
CA TYR A 401 4.33 -9.25 6.30
C TYR A 401 5.63 -9.87 6.78
N ASN A 402 6.36 -9.21 7.69
CA ASN A 402 7.62 -9.75 8.23
C ASN A 402 7.43 -11.07 9.01
N LEU A 403 6.25 -11.26 9.60
CA LEU A 403 5.90 -12.50 10.31
C LEU A 403 5.42 -13.62 9.37
N THR A 404 4.92 -13.28 8.18
CA THR A 404 4.23 -14.23 7.28
C THR A 404 5.04 -14.60 6.04
N VAL A 405 6.05 -13.80 5.64
CA VAL A 405 6.86 -14.13 4.47
C VAL A 405 7.94 -15.17 4.83
N PRO A 406 8.26 -16.09 3.91
CA PRO A 406 9.40 -16.99 4.10
C PRO A 406 10.69 -16.19 4.23
N PRO A 407 11.60 -16.55 5.16
CA PRO A 407 12.85 -15.82 5.36
C PRO A 407 13.70 -15.79 4.08
N SER A 408 14.12 -14.60 3.66
CA SER A 408 15.00 -14.43 2.47
C SER A 408 16.48 -14.76 2.76
N GLY A 409 16.83 -15.00 4.02
CA GLY A 409 18.22 -15.17 4.47
C GLY A 409 18.99 -13.85 4.60
N ARG A 410 18.33 -12.71 4.41
CA ARG A 410 18.88 -11.37 4.61
C ARG A 410 18.03 -10.63 5.64
N THR A 411 18.67 -9.87 6.50
CA THR A 411 17.97 -9.11 7.55
C THR A 411 18.48 -7.66 7.54
N LEU A 412 17.57 -6.72 7.45
CA LEU A 412 17.84 -5.31 7.67
C LEU A 412 17.95 -5.02 9.18
N SER A 413 18.42 -3.82 9.54
CA SER A 413 18.44 -3.37 10.93
C SER A 413 17.06 -3.52 11.58
N GLY A 414 17.01 -3.91 12.84
CA GLY A 414 15.76 -4.12 13.56
C GLY A 414 15.04 -5.44 13.29
N GLY A 415 15.67 -6.40 12.57
CA GLY A 415 15.09 -7.72 12.33
C GLY A 415 14.07 -7.78 11.19
N LEU A 416 14.09 -6.80 10.28
CA LEU A 416 13.18 -6.72 9.13
C LEU A 416 13.75 -7.48 7.93
N ASP A 417 12.99 -8.42 7.38
CA ASP A 417 13.35 -9.08 6.12
C ASP A 417 13.01 -8.16 4.93
N PRO A 418 13.94 -7.93 3.97
CA PRO A 418 13.65 -7.13 2.78
C PRO A 418 12.44 -7.61 1.97
N ALA A 419 12.17 -8.92 1.97
CA ALA A 419 11.02 -9.50 1.28
C ALA A 419 9.68 -9.03 1.88
N ALA A 420 9.65 -8.74 3.17
CA ALA A 420 8.47 -8.24 3.87
C ALA A 420 8.01 -6.85 3.39
N LEU A 421 8.91 -6.07 2.82
CA LEU A 421 8.62 -4.73 2.31
C LEU A 421 8.01 -4.73 0.92
N TYR A 422 8.13 -5.82 0.16
CA TYR A 422 7.73 -5.83 -1.25
C TYR A 422 6.23 -5.54 -1.45
N MET A 423 5.35 -6.28 -0.78
CA MET A 423 3.91 -6.11 -0.93
C MET A 423 3.39 -4.79 -0.32
N PRO A 424 3.82 -4.37 0.89
CA PRO A 424 3.47 -3.06 1.42
C PRO A 424 3.95 -1.89 0.53
N LYS A 425 5.15 -1.98 -0.09
CA LYS A 425 5.61 -0.99 -1.07
C LYS A 425 4.76 -1.01 -2.34
N ARG A 426 4.35 -2.18 -2.82
CA ARG A 426 3.43 -2.32 -3.95
C ARG A 426 2.05 -1.73 -3.64
N PHE A 427 1.53 -1.94 -2.43
CA PHE A 427 0.31 -1.32 -1.94
C PHE A 427 0.42 0.20 -1.99
N PHE A 428 1.39 0.78 -1.30
CA PHE A 428 1.58 2.23 -1.25
C PHE A 428 1.93 2.84 -2.61
N GLY A 429 2.73 2.14 -3.42
CA GLY A 429 3.12 2.52 -4.77
C GLY A 429 1.99 2.46 -5.81
N ALA A 430 0.85 1.84 -5.48
CA ALA A 430 -0.33 1.85 -6.35
C ALA A 430 -1.01 3.22 -6.43
N ALA A 431 -0.76 4.12 -5.45
CA ALA A 431 -1.29 5.47 -5.47
C ALA A 431 -0.77 6.25 -6.68
N ARG A 432 -1.66 6.69 -7.55
CA ARG A 432 -1.39 7.46 -8.78
C ARG A 432 -2.63 8.15 -9.31
N ASN A 433 -2.45 9.26 -9.98
CA ASN A 433 -3.48 9.88 -10.80
C ASN A 433 -3.41 9.30 -12.22
N MET A 434 -4.56 9.14 -12.89
CA MET A 434 -4.65 8.47 -14.18
C MET A 434 -5.10 9.44 -15.28
N ARG A 435 -4.38 9.44 -16.40
CA ARG A 435 -4.73 10.28 -17.56
C ARG A 435 -6.10 9.94 -18.14
N GLU A 436 -6.49 8.68 -18.10
CA GLU A 436 -7.75 8.16 -18.62
C GLU A 436 -8.96 8.49 -17.70
N GLY A 437 -8.69 9.07 -16.55
CA GLY A 437 -9.66 9.41 -15.50
C GLY A 437 -9.68 8.40 -14.36
N GLY A 438 -10.07 8.88 -13.18
CA GLY A 438 -9.95 8.19 -11.91
C GLY A 438 -8.59 8.36 -11.27
N SER A 439 -8.54 8.27 -9.95
CA SER A 439 -7.30 8.40 -9.18
C SER A 439 -7.31 7.50 -7.95
N LEU A 440 -6.12 7.09 -7.51
CA LEU A 440 -5.93 6.42 -6.24
C LEU A 440 -4.96 7.25 -5.38
N THR A 441 -5.50 7.86 -4.33
CA THR A 441 -4.75 8.56 -3.29
C THR A 441 -4.55 7.63 -2.10
N ILE A 442 -3.35 7.51 -1.55
CA ILE A 442 -3.08 6.74 -0.33
C ILE A 442 -2.39 7.63 0.68
N LEU A 443 -3.02 7.77 1.84
CA LEU A 443 -2.49 8.46 3.00
C LEU A 443 -2.18 7.43 4.08
N ALA A 444 -0.88 7.12 4.24
CA ALA A 444 -0.40 6.06 5.12
C ALA A 444 0.22 6.65 6.38
N THR A 445 -0.18 6.17 7.55
CA THR A 445 0.52 6.52 8.78
C THR A 445 1.77 5.66 8.94
N ALA A 446 2.89 6.30 9.28
CA ALA A 446 4.13 5.66 9.64
C ALA A 446 4.46 5.99 11.10
N LEU A 447 4.74 4.95 11.89
CA LEU A 447 5.09 5.09 13.30
C LEU A 447 6.59 5.33 13.44
N VAL A 448 6.96 6.33 14.23
CA VAL A 448 8.35 6.68 14.56
C VAL A 448 8.50 6.91 16.05
N ASP A 449 9.73 6.95 16.56
CA ASP A 449 10.02 7.18 18.00
C ASP A 449 9.29 6.21 18.94
N THR A 450 9.03 4.99 18.47
CA THR A 450 8.37 3.92 19.27
C THR A 450 9.35 3.17 20.16
N GLY A 451 10.65 3.40 20.00
CA GLY A 451 11.73 2.61 20.60
C GLY A 451 12.03 1.31 19.81
N SER A 452 11.36 1.06 18.70
CA SER A 452 11.59 -0.09 17.83
C SER A 452 12.43 0.31 16.61
N LYS A 453 13.64 -0.24 16.50
CA LYS A 453 14.49 -0.04 15.31
C LYS A 453 13.83 -0.51 14.01
N MET A 454 12.94 -1.49 14.07
CA MET A 454 12.19 -1.95 12.90
C MET A 454 11.29 -0.84 12.33
N ASP A 455 10.62 -0.07 13.19
CA ASP A 455 9.72 0.99 12.77
C ASP A 455 10.48 2.11 12.07
N ASP A 456 11.67 2.46 12.58
CA ASP A 456 12.54 3.47 11.96
C ASP A 456 12.99 3.01 10.57
N VAL A 457 13.37 1.74 10.42
CA VAL A 457 13.74 1.16 9.12
C VAL A 457 12.55 1.15 8.16
N VAL A 458 11.36 0.76 8.61
CA VAL A 458 10.15 0.82 7.79
C VAL A 458 9.91 2.24 7.30
N TYR A 459 9.95 3.23 8.20
CA TYR A 459 9.78 4.64 7.82
C TYR A 459 10.77 5.06 6.73
N GLU A 460 12.08 4.84 6.92
CA GLU A 460 13.12 5.22 5.94
C GLU A 460 12.91 4.52 4.58
N GLU A 461 12.52 3.24 4.58
CA GLU A 461 12.25 2.47 3.37
C GLU A 461 11.03 2.96 2.58
N PHE A 462 10.02 3.53 3.26
CA PHE A 462 8.83 4.09 2.62
C PHE A 462 8.97 5.57 2.24
N LYS A 463 9.84 6.33 2.91
CA LYS A 463 10.11 7.74 2.65
C LYS A 463 10.51 8.00 1.19
N GLY A 464 11.32 7.11 0.62
CA GLY A 464 11.70 7.18 -0.80
C GLY A 464 10.55 6.90 -1.79
N THR A 465 9.51 6.17 -1.35
CA THR A 465 8.34 5.81 -2.19
C THR A 465 7.28 6.91 -2.19
N GLY A 466 7.14 7.62 -1.08
CA GLY A 466 6.20 8.73 -0.92
C GLY A 466 6.55 9.97 -1.77
N ASN A 467 5.55 10.80 -2.01
CA ASN A 467 5.70 12.12 -2.64
C ASN A 467 5.06 13.25 -1.81
N MET A 468 4.63 12.97 -0.60
CA MET A 468 4.14 13.92 0.39
C MET A 468 4.47 13.38 1.80
N GLU A 469 4.96 14.22 2.65
CA GLU A 469 5.21 13.93 4.07
C GLU A 469 4.51 14.97 4.96
N LEU A 470 3.80 14.48 5.97
CA LEU A 470 3.26 15.28 7.07
C LEU A 470 3.84 14.73 8.37
N VAL A 471 4.76 15.46 8.95
CA VAL A 471 5.51 15.03 10.13
C VAL A 471 4.90 15.63 11.39
N LEU A 472 4.53 14.78 12.36
CA LEU A 472 4.12 15.19 13.69
C LEU A 472 5.34 15.19 14.63
N ASP A 473 5.45 16.21 15.47
CA ASP A 473 6.59 16.41 16.37
C ASP A 473 6.24 16.04 17.81
N ARG A 474 7.11 15.20 18.41
CA ARG A 474 6.95 14.75 19.79
C ARG A 474 7.10 15.86 20.81
N LYS A 475 8.00 16.83 20.59
CA LYS A 475 8.24 17.93 21.53
C LYS A 475 7.05 18.88 21.60
N LEU A 476 6.41 19.16 20.44
CA LEU A 476 5.17 19.94 20.41
C LEU A 476 4.06 19.24 21.19
N GLN A 477 3.93 17.92 21.02
CA GLN A 477 2.96 17.11 21.78
C GLN A 477 3.22 17.13 23.29
N GLU A 478 4.47 16.98 23.72
CA GLU A 478 4.88 17.05 25.14
C GLU A 478 4.54 18.41 25.76
N ARG A 479 4.63 19.49 24.99
CA ARG A 479 4.23 20.85 25.37
C ARG A 479 2.73 21.13 25.23
N ARG A 480 1.95 20.16 24.77
CA ARG A 480 0.50 20.31 24.50
C ARG A 480 0.18 21.36 23.43
N VAL A 481 1.10 21.60 22.49
CA VAL A 481 0.87 22.43 21.32
C VAL A 481 0.22 21.56 20.22
N PHE A 482 -1.00 21.89 19.85
CA PHE A 482 -1.76 21.15 18.82
C PHE A 482 -2.33 22.10 17.76
N PRO A 483 -2.33 21.67 16.45
CA PRO A 483 -1.79 20.41 15.95
C PRO A 483 -0.26 20.35 16.06
N ALA A 484 0.28 19.19 16.46
CA ALA A 484 1.70 18.99 16.68
C ALA A 484 2.45 18.75 15.34
N ILE A 485 2.23 19.59 14.33
CA ILE A 485 2.79 19.45 12.98
C ILE A 485 4.15 20.16 12.90
N ASP A 486 5.19 19.42 12.53
CA ASP A 486 6.49 20.00 12.16
C ASP A 486 6.41 20.59 10.74
N ILE A 487 6.20 21.89 10.69
CA ILE A 487 6.01 22.63 9.42
C ILE A 487 7.28 22.62 8.56
N ALA A 488 8.45 22.59 9.19
CA ALA A 488 9.72 22.62 8.48
C ALA A 488 10.02 21.28 7.76
N LYS A 489 9.66 20.15 8.38
CA LYS A 489 9.88 18.82 7.84
C LYS A 489 8.74 18.35 6.93
N SER A 490 7.57 18.98 7.01
CA SER A 490 6.40 18.61 6.21
C SER A 490 6.43 19.25 4.83
N GLY A 491 5.94 18.53 3.80
CA GLY A 491 5.89 19.07 2.44
C GLY A 491 5.39 18.08 1.39
N THR A 492 5.10 18.58 0.20
CA THR A 492 4.64 17.80 -0.96
C THR A 492 5.58 18.04 -2.15
N ARG A 493 5.98 16.96 -2.82
CA ARG A 493 6.71 17.06 -4.10
C ARG A 493 5.77 17.60 -5.16
N ARG A 494 6.26 18.56 -5.97
CA ARG A 494 5.46 19.24 -6.99
C ARG A 494 4.23 19.95 -6.40
N GLU A 495 4.41 20.58 -5.23
CA GLU A 495 3.38 21.46 -4.63
C GLU A 495 3.00 22.61 -5.58
N ASP A 496 3.88 22.94 -6.54
CA ASP A 496 3.66 23.91 -7.61
C ASP A 496 2.45 23.58 -8.50
N LEU A 497 2.10 22.30 -8.65
CA LEU A 497 0.92 21.85 -9.39
C LEU A 497 -0.39 21.96 -8.58
N LEU A 498 -0.29 22.05 -7.26
CA LEU A 498 -1.42 22.00 -6.34
C LEU A 498 -1.76 23.36 -5.70
N LEU A 499 -0.76 24.22 -5.55
CA LEU A 499 -0.89 25.54 -4.95
C LEU A 499 -0.99 26.63 -6.03
N THR A 500 -1.84 27.61 -5.80
CA THR A 500 -1.88 28.84 -6.62
C THR A 500 -0.58 29.63 -6.44
N PRO A 501 -0.21 30.51 -7.38
CA PRO A 501 0.99 31.35 -7.23
C PRO A 501 1.02 32.15 -5.93
N ASP A 502 -0.13 32.65 -5.49
CA ASP A 502 -0.27 33.40 -4.24
C ASP A 502 -0.03 32.53 -2.99
N GLU A 503 -0.52 31.28 -3.02
CA GLU A 503 -0.28 30.31 -1.96
C GLU A 503 1.20 29.89 -1.93
N GLN A 504 1.83 29.67 -3.09
CA GLN A 504 3.26 29.35 -3.20
C GLN A 504 4.14 30.43 -2.59
N GLU A 505 3.87 31.70 -2.93
CA GLU A 505 4.60 32.84 -2.39
C GLU A 505 4.42 32.94 -0.85
N ALA A 506 3.19 32.78 -0.35
CA ALA A 506 2.90 32.80 1.07
C ALA A 506 3.60 31.68 1.83
N VAL A 507 3.57 30.45 1.31
CA VAL A 507 4.25 29.28 1.89
C VAL A 507 5.76 29.46 1.88
N TYR A 508 6.33 29.98 0.77
CA TYR A 508 7.75 30.31 0.69
C TYR A 508 8.17 31.31 1.76
N ASN A 509 7.44 32.43 1.89
CA ASN A 509 7.71 33.44 2.91
C ASN A 509 7.58 32.89 4.32
N MET A 510 6.58 32.06 4.58
CA MET A 510 6.39 31.37 5.84
C MET A 510 7.60 30.46 6.15
N ARG A 511 8.02 29.60 5.22
CA ARG A 511 9.18 28.70 5.40
C ARG A 511 10.49 29.50 5.60
N LYS A 512 10.67 30.61 4.88
CA LYS A 512 11.81 31.49 5.00
C LYS A 512 11.89 32.14 6.39
N ALA A 513 10.76 32.56 6.95
CA ALA A 513 10.68 33.12 8.31
C ALA A 513 11.01 32.09 9.40
N LEU A 514 10.77 30.80 9.14
CA LEU A 514 11.11 29.72 10.04
C LEU A 514 12.63 29.40 10.07
N ASN A 515 13.33 29.71 8.97
CA ASN A 515 14.78 29.52 8.89
C ASN A 515 15.48 30.50 9.85
N GLY A 516 16.11 29.97 10.90
CA GLY A 516 16.82 30.75 11.92
C GLY A 516 16.13 30.83 13.27
N MET A 517 14.86 30.42 13.36
CA MET A 517 14.16 30.27 14.65
C MET A 517 14.31 28.85 15.18
N LYS A 518 14.20 28.66 16.49
CA LYS A 518 14.02 27.32 17.07
C LYS A 518 12.70 26.75 16.55
N SER A 519 12.68 25.48 16.15
CA SER A 519 11.52 24.83 15.55
C SER A 519 10.21 25.05 16.33
N GLU A 520 10.32 25.09 17.65
CA GLU A 520 9.20 25.22 18.57
C GLU A 520 8.59 26.63 18.57
N GLU A 521 9.44 27.68 18.65
CA GLU A 521 9.02 29.09 18.59
C GLU A 521 8.42 29.43 17.21
N ALA A 522 9.00 28.86 16.18
CA ALA A 522 8.55 29.03 14.82
C ALA A 522 7.13 28.48 14.62
N VAL A 523 6.87 27.26 15.11
CA VAL A 523 5.55 26.63 15.03
C VAL A 523 4.53 27.43 15.85
N GLU A 524 4.84 27.85 17.08
CA GLU A 524 3.94 28.66 17.90
C GLU A 524 3.57 30.00 17.22
N ASN A 525 4.54 30.67 16.63
CA ASN A 525 4.28 31.92 15.88
C ASN A 525 3.34 31.70 14.70
N ILE A 526 3.52 30.61 13.95
CA ILE A 526 2.64 30.28 12.83
C ILE A 526 1.25 29.90 13.31
N LEU A 527 1.13 29.08 14.36
CA LEU A 527 -0.16 28.74 14.93
C LEU A 527 -0.92 30.00 15.38
N ASN A 528 -0.20 30.98 15.98
CA ASN A 528 -0.77 32.27 16.34
C ASN A 528 -1.26 33.07 15.11
N MET A 529 -0.59 32.98 13.96
CA MET A 529 -1.06 33.61 12.72
C MET A 529 -2.32 32.92 12.18
N PHE A 530 -2.37 31.58 12.20
CA PHE A 530 -3.57 30.84 11.82
C PHE A 530 -4.77 31.14 12.72
N THR A 531 -4.57 31.29 14.04
CA THR A 531 -5.65 31.61 14.99
C THR A 531 -6.22 33.01 14.78
N ARG A 532 -5.43 33.97 14.31
CA ARG A 532 -5.87 35.35 14.02
C ARG A 532 -6.62 35.48 12.70
N THR A 533 -6.72 34.44 11.91
CA THR A 533 -7.34 34.43 10.57
C THR A 533 -8.49 33.42 10.51
N ARG A 534 -9.54 33.75 9.76
CA ARG A 534 -10.73 32.91 9.60
C ARG A 534 -10.51 31.76 8.60
N ASN A 535 -9.70 32.02 7.56
CA ASN A 535 -9.43 31.09 6.48
C ASN A 535 -8.01 31.32 5.90
N ASN A 536 -7.57 30.41 5.03
CA ASN A 536 -6.26 30.47 4.40
C ASN A 536 -6.13 31.66 3.43
N GLY A 537 -7.23 32.08 2.78
CA GLY A 537 -7.22 33.26 1.92
C GLY A 537 -6.84 34.53 2.67
N GLU A 538 -7.41 34.74 3.88
CA GLU A 538 -7.07 35.86 4.75
C GLU A 538 -5.62 35.79 5.25
N LEU A 539 -5.15 34.59 5.61
CA LEU A 539 -3.77 34.36 6.03
C LEU A 539 -2.77 34.71 4.90
N ILE A 540 -3.05 34.29 3.68
CA ILE A 540 -2.21 34.57 2.50
C ILE A 540 -2.10 36.08 2.27
N GLN A 541 -3.22 36.82 2.40
CA GLN A 541 -3.20 38.29 2.27
C GLN A 541 -2.32 38.98 3.32
N ILE A 542 -2.29 38.45 4.56
CA ILE A 542 -1.43 38.96 5.64
C ILE A 542 0.04 38.65 5.33
N LEU A 543 0.34 37.40 4.94
CA LEU A 543 1.71 36.97 4.63
C LEU A 543 2.32 37.71 3.43
N LYS A 544 1.50 38.10 2.46
CA LYS A 544 1.93 38.95 1.34
C LYS A 544 2.23 40.39 1.73
N LYS A 545 1.43 40.97 2.64
CA LYS A 545 1.61 42.36 3.11
C LYS A 545 2.76 42.51 4.10
N GLN A 546 2.99 41.53 4.92
CA GLN A 546 4.13 41.47 5.83
C GLN A 546 5.34 40.95 5.02
N LYS A 547 6.20 41.85 4.53
CA LYS A 547 7.57 41.48 4.22
C LYS A 547 8.18 40.99 5.55
N ILE A 548 8.10 39.69 5.79
CA ILE A 548 8.77 39.06 6.91
C ILE A 548 10.27 39.16 6.59
N VAL A 549 10.92 40.15 7.19
CA VAL A 549 12.36 40.44 7.08
C VAL A 549 13.14 39.35 7.82
#